data_80ac1e4c06dae2ae4f2aacf1944b68fc
#
_entry.id   80ac1e4c06dae2ae4f2aacf1944b68fc
#
_cell.length_a   1.000
_cell.length_b   1.000
_cell.length_c   1.000
_cell.angle_alpha   90.00
_cell.angle_beta   90.00
_cell.angle_gamma   90.00
#
_symmetry.space_group_name_H-M   'P 1'
#
loop_
_entity.id
_entity.type
_entity.pdbx_description
1 polymer ?
#
loop_
_entity_poly.entity_id
_entity_poly.type
_entity_poly.pdbx_seq_one_letter_code
_entity_poly.pdbx_strand_id
1 'polypeptide(L)'
;MALKGQYTTAEALKWEEMINLVHRLFRDGDYRMSLLIATQCMWGLRIGDELKLRWEDIIHKEEIVIIEQKTGKRRAIRVNKDLKKHIEDCYKALGSPASNEPIFLSRLGTVYSREWVNMRLKEYKVKYRLSIKSYSSHSHRKTFGRHIVERAGADAEKALIKLSEIFSHSSCEITRRYLGLKAEEIGEIYESLDF
;
A
#
# COMPACT_ATOMS: atom_id res chain seq x y z
N MET A 1 2.51 6.65 -19.72
CA MET A 1 3.42 5.53 -19.37
C MET A 1 4.73 6.14 -18.87
N ALA A 2 5.24 5.71 -17.70
CA ALA A 2 6.58 6.13 -17.29
C ALA A 2 7.61 5.47 -18.20
N LEU A 3 8.57 6.23 -18.70
CA LEU A 3 9.66 5.71 -19.51
C LEU A 3 10.48 4.67 -18.72
N LYS A 4 11.03 3.66 -19.41
CA LYS A 4 11.89 2.63 -18.80
C LYS A 4 13.06 3.32 -18.09
N GLY A 5 13.11 3.25 -16.75
CA GLY A 5 14.12 3.92 -15.93
C GLY A 5 13.65 5.16 -15.16
N GLN A 6 12.42 5.65 -15.36
CA GLN A 6 11.88 6.70 -14.49
C GLN A 6 11.43 6.10 -13.15
N TYR A 7 12.00 6.65 -12.08
CA TYR A 7 11.60 6.30 -10.72
C TYR A 7 10.33 7.07 -10.35
N THR A 8 9.42 6.41 -9.63
CA THR A 8 8.25 7.09 -9.08
C THR A 8 8.71 8.15 -8.07
N THR A 9 8.22 9.37 -8.22
CA THR A 9 8.41 10.46 -7.26
C THR A 9 7.54 10.30 -6.01
N ALA A 10 6.67 9.28 -5.96
CA ALA A 10 5.83 9.01 -4.81
C ALA A 10 6.70 8.77 -3.57
N GLU A 11 6.32 9.40 -2.46
CA GLU A 11 6.94 9.20 -1.14
C GLU A 11 6.16 8.15 -0.33
N ALA A 12 6.74 7.66 0.76
CA ALA A 12 6.02 6.86 1.73
C ALA A 12 5.31 7.76 2.74
N LEU A 13 4.15 7.33 3.25
CA LEU A 13 3.55 7.90 4.45
C LEU A 13 4.29 7.38 5.69
N LYS A 14 4.33 8.16 6.75
CA LYS A 14 4.66 7.63 8.08
C LYS A 14 3.59 6.62 8.49
N TRP A 15 4.00 5.56 9.19
CA TRP A 15 3.08 4.47 9.53
C TRP A 15 1.89 4.94 10.35
N GLU A 16 2.13 5.76 11.38
CA GLU A 16 1.08 6.32 12.23
C GLU A 16 0.14 7.25 11.47
N GLU A 17 0.68 8.04 10.53
CA GLU A 17 -0.12 8.92 9.68
C GLU A 17 -1.04 8.11 8.76
N MET A 18 -0.55 6.99 8.23
CA MET A 18 -1.35 6.06 7.43
C MET A 18 -2.48 5.44 8.27
N ILE A 19 -2.19 4.93 9.47
CA ILE A 19 -3.21 4.35 10.36
C ILE A 19 -4.27 5.41 10.71
N ASN A 20 -3.85 6.63 11.05
CA ASN A 20 -4.76 7.73 11.33
C ASN A 20 -5.64 8.08 10.12
N LEU A 21 -5.08 8.06 8.91
CA LEU A 21 -5.85 8.31 7.67
C LEU A 21 -6.91 7.22 7.46
N VAL A 22 -6.55 5.95 7.62
CA VAL A 22 -7.49 4.82 7.51
C VAL A 22 -8.68 5.00 8.46
N HIS A 23 -8.41 5.31 9.74
CA HIS A 23 -9.47 5.52 10.73
C HIS A 23 -10.33 6.76 10.43
N ARG A 24 -9.74 7.85 9.93
CA ARG A 24 -10.48 9.06 9.56
C ARG A 24 -11.40 8.81 8.35
N LEU A 25 -10.90 8.11 7.33
CA LEU A 25 -11.72 7.71 6.18
C LEU A 25 -12.89 6.82 6.59
N PHE A 26 -12.66 5.86 7.49
CA PHE A 26 -13.72 5.01 8.02
C PHE A 26 -14.80 5.84 8.74
N ARG A 27 -14.41 6.75 9.63
CA ARG A 27 -15.35 7.65 10.34
C ARG A 27 -16.11 8.59 9.40
N ASP A 28 -15.46 9.02 8.31
CA ASP A 28 -16.09 9.88 7.29
C ASP A 28 -17.02 9.09 6.33
N GLY A 29 -17.17 7.76 6.52
CA GLY A 29 -18.01 6.90 5.68
C GLY A 29 -17.38 6.49 4.36
N ASP A 30 -16.09 6.79 4.13
CA ASP A 30 -15.37 6.37 2.91
C ASP A 30 -14.72 5.00 3.12
N TYR A 31 -15.57 4.00 3.40
CA TYR A 31 -15.16 2.65 3.80
C TYR A 31 -14.30 1.94 2.75
N ARG A 32 -14.63 2.11 1.45
CA ARG A 32 -13.87 1.46 0.37
C ARG A 32 -12.45 2.03 0.25
N MET A 33 -12.27 3.35 0.39
CA MET A 33 -10.94 3.95 0.35
C MET A 33 -10.16 3.69 1.64
N SER A 34 -10.83 3.65 2.79
CA SER A 34 -10.23 3.21 4.06
C SER A 34 -9.66 1.80 3.92
N LEU A 35 -10.46 0.87 3.38
CA LEU A 35 -10.05 -0.52 3.15
C LEU A 35 -8.92 -0.62 2.14
N LEU A 36 -8.99 0.10 1.01
CA LEU A 36 -7.95 0.10 -0.03
C LEU A 36 -6.59 0.52 0.54
N ILE A 37 -6.55 1.59 1.31
CA ILE A 37 -5.29 2.10 1.89
C ILE A 37 -4.76 1.09 2.92
N ALA A 38 -5.64 0.56 3.79
CA ALA A 38 -5.25 -0.42 4.80
C ALA A 38 -4.66 -1.68 4.17
N THR A 39 -5.36 -2.31 3.23
CA THR A 39 -4.93 -3.55 2.58
C THR A 39 -3.66 -3.34 1.75
N GLN A 40 -3.56 -2.25 1.00
CA GLN A 40 -2.37 -1.92 0.22
C GLN A 40 -1.12 -1.71 1.11
N CYS A 41 -1.28 -1.02 2.24
CA CYS A 41 -0.20 -0.79 3.19
C CYS A 41 0.17 -2.04 4.00
N MET A 42 -0.78 -2.94 4.24
CA MET A 42 -0.52 -4.16 5.01
C MET A 42 -0.02 -5.33 4.15
N TRP A 43 -0.35 -5.36 2.87
CA TRP A 43 0.02 -6.46 1.96
C TRP A 43 1.04 -6.05 0.90
N GLY A 44 1.28 -4.75 0.74
CA GLY A 44 2.20 -4.22 -0.27
C GLY A 44 1.79 -4.56 -1.69
N LEU A 45 0.49 -4.66 -2.01
CA LEU A 45 -0.01 -4.99 -3.35
C LEU A 45 0.18 -3.83 -4.33
N ARG A 46 0.28 -4.16 -5.62
CA ARG A 46 0.14 -3.16 -6.67
C ARG A 46 -1.32 -2.79 -6.83
N ILE A 47 -1.59 -1.51 -7.11
CA ILE A 47 -2.97 -1.03 -7.26
C ILE A 47 -3.78 -1.85 -8.28
N GLY A 48 -3.16 -2.30 -9.38
CA GLY A 48 -3.86 -3.12 -10.38
C GLY A 48 -4.26 -4.51 -9.87
N ASP A 49 -3.50 -5.09 -8.94
CA ASP A 49 -3.84 -6.37 -8.30
C ASP A 49 -4.90 -6.15 -7.22
N GLU A 50 -4.78 -5.07 -6.44
CA GLU A 50 -5.72 -4.67 -5.39
C GLU A 50 -7.14 -4.44 -5.93
N LEU A 51 -7.28 -3.67 -7.01
CA LEU A 51 -8.58 -3.31 -7.58
C LEU A 51 -9.37 -4.48 -8.17
N LYS A 52 -8.76 -5.65 -8.32
CA LYS A 52 -9.44 -6.87 -8.78
C LYS A 52 -10.05 -7.71 -7.67
N LEU A 53 -9.73 -7.40 -6.41
CA LEU A 53 -10.22 -8.18 -5.28
C LEU A 53 -11.74 -8.14 -5.18
N ARG A 54 -12.28 -9.32 -4.87
CA ARG A 54 -13.68 -9.52 -4.52
C ARG A 54 -13.80 -9.79 -3.03
N TRP A 55 -14.98 -9.66 -2.48
CA TRP A 55 -15.19 -9.95 -1.07
C TRP A 55 -14.84 -11.39 -0.70
N GLU A 56 -15.17 -12.36 -1.55
CA GLU A 56 -14.82 -13.78 -1.36
C GLU A 56 -13.31 -14.05 -1.24
N ASP A 57 -12.48 -13.15 -1.77
CA ASP A 57 -11.02 -13.28 -1.70
C ASP A 57 -10.47 -12.94 -0.32
N ILE A 58 -11.17 -12.06 0.45
CA ILE A 58 -10.61 -11.49 1.69
C ILE A 58 -11.47 -11.65 2.93
N ILE A 59 -12.82 -11.71 2.77
CA ILE A 59 -13.74 -11.77 3.92
C ILE A 59 -13.62 -13.10 4.67
N HIS A 60 -13.49 -13.05 5.99
CA HIS A 60 -13.32 -14.21 6.88
C HIS A 60 -12.10 -15.10 6.57
N LYS A 61 -11.13 -14.60 5.80
CA LYS A 61 -9.92 -15.37 5.47
C LYS A 61 -8.82 -15.15 6.52
N GLU A 62 -8.08 -16.21 6.82
CA GLU A 62 -6.82 -16.16 7.57
C GLU A 62 -5.61 -15.98 6.63
N GLU A 63 -5.77 -16.42 5.39
CA GLU A 63 -4.79 -16.28 4.33
C GLU A 63 -5.50 -15.97 3.01
N ILE A 64 -4.95 -15.04 2.24
CA ILE A 64 -5.41 -14.72 0.89
C ILE A 64 -4.38 -15.16 -0.14
N VAL A 65 -4.83 -15.45 -1.35
CA VAL A 65 -3.97 -15.83 -2.47
C VAL A 65 -4.15 -14.85 -3.61
N ILE A 66 -3.04 -14.20 -3.98
CA ILE A 66 -3.01 -13.24 -5.09
C ILE A 66 -2.16 -13.78 -6.24
N ILE A 67 -2.67 -13.68 -7.46
CA ILE A 67 -1.89 -13.91 -8.68
C ILE A 67 -1.55 -12.54 -9.26
N GLU A 68 -0.28 -12.16 -9.15
CA GLU A 68 0.20 -10.85 -9.61
C GLU A 68 0.09 -10.73 -11.14
N GLN A 69 -0.59 -9.70 -11.64
CA GLN A 69 -0.78 -9.48 -13.09
C GLN A 69 0.54 -9.31 -13.85
N LYS A 70 1.48 -8.57 -13.24
CA LYS A 70 2.74 -8.23 -13.92
C LYS A 70 3.70 -9.41 -14.05
N THR A 71 3.67 -10.35 -13.10
CA THR A 71 4.67 -11.41 -12.98
C THR A 71 4.10 -12.81 -13.10
N GLY A 72 2.77 -12.96 -13.01
CA GLY A 72 2.09 -14.26 -12.94
C GLY A 72 2.37 -15.04 -11.64
N LYS A 73 3.15 -14.48 -10.72
CA LYS A 73 3.51 -15.17 -9.47
C LYS A 73 2.32 -15.28 -8.55
N ARG A 74 2.14 -16.48 -7.99
CA ARG A 74 1.20 -16.74 -6.91
C ARG A 74 1.84 -16.34 -5.57
N ARG A 75 1.11 -15.58 -4.76
CA ARG A 75 1.56 -15.12 -3.46
C ARG A 75 0.47 -15.38 -2.42
N ALA A 76 0.80 -16.14 -1.40
CA ALA A 76 -0.02 -16.34 -0.22
C ALA A 76 0.33 -15.26 0.83
N ILE A 77 -0.67 -14.65 1.43
CA ILE A 77 -0.51 -13.54 2.38
C ILE A 77 -1.37 -13.84 3.60
N ARG A 78 -0.77 -13.94 4.77
CA ARG A 78 -1.50 -14.06 6.03
C ARG A 78 -2.18 -12.75 6.38
N VAL A 79 -3.42 -12.81 6.80
CA VAL A 79 -4.21 -11.66 7.23
C VAL A 79 -4.01 -11.49 8.74
N ASN A 80 -3.43 -10.38 9.17
CA ASN A 80 -3.29 -10.14 10.61
C ASN A 80 -4.65 -9.80 11.24
N LYS A 81 -4.74 -9.98 12.56
CA LYS A 81 -6.00 -9.87 13.32
C LYS A 81 -6.66 -8.48 13.20
N ASP A 82 -5.86 -7.42 13.25
CA ASP A 82 -6.40 -6.05 13.23
C ASP A 82 -6.93 -5.69 11.84
N LEU A 83 -6.20 -6.08 10.79
CA LEU A 83 -6.67 -5.90 9.41
C LEU A 83 -7.92 -6.74 9.14
N LYS A 84 -7.98 -7.98 9.63
CA LYS A 84 -9.18 -8.83 9.52
C LYS A 84 -10.39 -8.15 10.12
N LYS A 85 -10.26 -7.61 11.34
CA LYS A 85 -11.32 -6.84 11.97
C LYS A 85 -11.74 -5.64 11.12
N HIS A 86 -10.78 -4.87 10.60
CA HIS A 86 -11.08 -3.71 9.76
C HIS A 86 -11.79 -4.09 8.45
N ILE A 87 -11.40 -5.22 7.81
CA ILE A 87 -12.11 -5.78 6.65
C ILE A 87 -13.57 -6.07 6.99
N GLU A 88 -13.81 -6.75 8.12
CA GLU A 88 -15.16 -7.11 8.59
C GLU A 88 -16.00 -5.87 8.92
N ASP A 89 -15.41 -4.87 9.56
CA ASP A 89 -16.07 -3.61 9.88
C ASP A 89 -16.47 -2.84 8.60
N CYS A 90 -15.56 -2.76 7.61
CA CYS A 90 -15.87 -2.16 6.31
C CYS A 90 -16.95 -2.94 5.55
N TYR A 91 -16.91 -4.27 5.56
CA TYR A 91 -17.89 -5.14 4.93
C TYR A 91 -19.30 -4.90 5.49
N LYS A 92 -19.43 -4.90 6.83
CA LYS A 92 -20.70 -4.61 7.52
C LYS A 92 -21.21 -3.20 7.23
N ALA A 93 -20.31 -2.19 7.30
CA ALA A 93 -20.67 -0.80 7.04
C ALA A 93 -21.14 -0.56 5.60
N LEU A 94 -20.72 -1.39 4.65
CA LEU A 94 -21.15 -1.37 3.25
C LEU A 94 -22.44 -2.19 3.00
N GLY A 95 -23.08 -2.72 4.05
CA GLY A 95 -24.32 -3.49 3.96
C GLY A 95 -24.13 -4.96 3.62
N SER A 96 -22.95 -5.52 3.90
CA SER A 96 -22.61 -6.93 3.63
C SER A 96 -22.85 -7.33 2.17
N PRO A 97 -22.11 -6.77 1.21
CA PRO A 97 -22.29 -7.03 -0.22
C PRO A 97 -22.17 -8.53 -0.57
N ALA A 98 -22.63 -8.92 -1.77
CA ALA A 98 -22.48 -10.30 -2.23
C ALA A 98 -21.00 -10.71 -2.28
N SER A 99 -20.68 -11.96 -1.92
CA SER A 99 -19.30 -12.44 -1.82
C SER A 99 -18.51 -12.31 -3.13
N ASN A 100 -19.17 -12.48 -4.26
CA ASN A 100 -18.58 -12.36 -5.60
C ASN A 100 -18.52 -10.91 -6.11
N GLU A 101 -19.00 -9.91 -5.34
CA GLU A 101 -18.95 -8.50 -5.74
C GLU A 101 -17.52 -7.96 -5.64
N PRO A 102 -17.04 -7.15 -6.61
CA PRO A 102 -15.79 -6.43 -6.48
C PRO A 102 -15.84 -5.47 -5.29
N ILE A 103 -14.73 -5.37 -4.56
CA ILE A 103 -14.67 -4.53 -3.34
C ILE A 103 -14.70 -3.04 -3.69
N PHE A 104 -13.91 -2.63 -4.67
CA PHE A 104 -13.59 -1.23 -4.94
C PHE A 104 -14.48 -0.67 -6.07
N LEU A 105 -15.75 -0.48 -5.74
CA LEU A 105 -16.79 0.03 -6.65
C LEU A 105 -17.11 1.50 -6.41
N SER A 106 -17.33 2.23 -7.49
CA SER A 106 -17.94 3.56 -7.47
C SER A 106 -19.43 3.48 -7.10
N ARG A 107 -20.06 4.61 -6.85
CA ARG A 107 -21.51 4.69 -6.66
C ARG A 107 -22.33 4.21 -7.86
N LEU A 108 -21.72 4.21 -9.04
CA LEU A 108 -22.33 3.72 -10.28
C LEU A 108 -22.07 2.22 -10.52
N GLY A 109 -21.50 1.51 -9.56
CA GLY A 109 -21.21 0.07 -9.68
C GLY A 109 -20.03 -0.28 -10.58
N THR A 110 -19.20 0.69 -10.98
CA THR A 110 -17.98 0.45 -11.76
C THR A 110 -16.76 0.32 -10.85
N VAL A 111 -15.86 -0.61 -11.16
CA VAL A 111 -14.58 -0.75 -10.43
C VAL A 111 -13.76 0.53 -10.57
N TYR A 112 -13.13 0.96 -9.48
CA TYR A 112 -12.24 2.13 -9.52
C TYR A 112 -11.14 1.96 -10.55
N SER A 113 -10.81 3.03 -11.27
CA SER A 113 -9.59 3.09 -12.06
C SER A 113 -8.42 3.55 -11.21
N ARG A 114 -7.20 3.19 -11.61
CA ARG A 114 -5.98 3.68 -10.96
C ARG A 114 -5.90 5.21 -10.97
N GLU A 115 -6.31 5.83 -12.04
CA GLU A 115 -6.34 7.27 -12.24
C GLU A 115 -7.29 7.92 -11.25
N TRP A 116 -8.50 7.37 -11.10
CA TRP A 116 -9.47 7.84 -10.12
C TRP A 116 -8.95 7.71 -8.68
N VAL A 117 -8.35 6.57 -8.32
CA VAL A 117 -7.75 6.38 -6.99
C VAL A 117 -6.67 7.45 -6.75
N ASN A 118 -5.75 7.65 -7.70
CA ASN A 118 -4.69 8.65 -7.55
C ASN A 118 -5.24 10.09 -7.44
N MET A 119 -6.34 10.41 -8.11
CA MET A 119 -7.04 11.69 -7.95
C MET A 119 -7.57 11.83 -6.50
N ARG A 120 -8.28 10.81 -6.00
CA ARG A 120 -8.80 10.80 -4.62
C ARG A 120 -7.68 10.94 -3.57
N LEU A 121 -6.55 10.27 -3.78
CA LEU A 121 -5.41 10.38 -2.87
C LEU A 121 -4.87 11.81 -2.79
N LYS A 122 -4.80 12.54 -3.91
CA LYS A 122 -4.43 13.97 -3.91
C LYS A 122 -5.42 14.82 -3.14
N GLU A 123 -6.72 14.56 -3.26
CA GLU A 123 -7.75 15.24 -2.47
C GLU A 123 -7.61 14.94 -0.97
N TYR A 124 -7.34 13.68 -0.59
CA TYR A 124 -7.12 13.31 0.81
C TYR A 124 -5.87 13.94 1.39
N LYS A 125 -4.79 14.09 0.60
CA LYS A 125 -3.61 14.83 1.03
C LYS A 125 -3.99 16.21 1.54
N VAL A 126 -4.83 16.95 0.81
CA VAL A 126 -5.28 18.28 1.19
C VAL A 126 -6.27 18.21 2.35
N LYS A 127 -7.35 17.41 2.20
CA LYS A 127 -8.43 17.29 3.20
C LYS A 127 -7.91 16.91 4.58
N TYR A 128 -6.97 15.96 4.64
CA TYR A 128 -6.46 15.42 5.90
C TYR A 128 -5.12 16.03 6.32
N ARG A 129 -4.60 17.01 5.55
CA ARG A 129 -3.34 17.71 5.83
C ARG A 129 -2.17 16.76 6.01
N LEU A 130 -2.02 15.80 5.08
CA LEU A 130 -0.94 14.81 5.14
C LEU A 130 0.41 15.47 4.85
N SER A 131 1.44 15.03 5.56
CA SER A 131 2.80 15.57 5.45
C SER A 131 3.51 15.18 4.14
N ILE A 132 3.03 14.17 3.44
CA ILE A 132 3.61 13.65 2.20
C ILE A 132 3.58 14.67 1.06
N LYS A 133 4.71 14.86 0.34
CA LYS A 133 4.79 15.80 -0.79
C LYS A 133 4.11 15.25 -2.04
N SER A 134 4.39 14.01 -2.40
CA SER A 134 3.84 13.34 -3.58
C SER A 134 3.09 12.06 -3.19
N TYR A 135 1.76 12.12 -3.17
CA TYR A 135 0.88 11.04 -2.75
C TYR A 135 0.23 10.33 -3.92
N SER A 136 0.42 9.02 -4.02
CA SER A 136 -0.19 8.16 -5.03
C SER A 136 -0.32 6.72 -4.49
N SER A 137 -0.95 5.83 -5.25
CA SER A 137 -1.06 4.41 -4.91
C SER A 137 0.30 3.70 -4.72
N HIS A 138 1.38 4.22 -5.31
CA HIS A 138 2.73 3.74 -5.04
C HIS A 138 3.22 4.06 -3.62
N SER A 139 2.69 5.12 -3.01
CA SER A 139 3.03 5.52 -1.65
C SER A 139 2.70 4.43 -0.63
N HIS A 140 1.57 3.76 -0.77
CA HIS A 140 1.14 2.69 0.14
C HIS A 140 2.11 1.50 0.11
N ARG A 141 2.54 1.09 -1.07
CA ARG A 141 3.51 0.01 -1.23
C ARG A 141 4.90 0.41 -0.71
N LYS A 142 5.28 1.69 -0.84
CA LYS A 142 6.49 2.23 -0.20
C LYS A 142 6.35 2.27 1.33
N THR A 143 5.20 2.70 1.84
CA THR A 143 4.90 2.69 3.29
C THR A 143 5.06 1.28 3.88
N PHE A 144 4.48 0.26 3.23
CA PHE A 144 4.68 -1.14 3.62
C PHE A 144 6.16 -1.52 3.68
N GLY A 145 6.91 -1.25 2.61
CA GLY A 145 8.32 -1.64 2.55
C GLY A 145 9.19 -0.90 3.56
N ARG A 146 9.01 0.41 3.71
CA ARG A 146 9.75 1.21 4.70
C ARG A 146 9.46 0.76 6.12
N HIS A 147 8.21 0.54 6.46
CA HIS A 147 7.83 0.07 7.79
C HIS A 147 8.48 -1.28 8.15
N ILE A 148 8.58 -2.21 7.18
CA ILE A 148 9.26 -3.49 7.41
C ILE A 148 10.75 -3.28 7.66
N VAL A 149 11.42 -2.42 6.88
CA VAL A 149 12.85 -2.13 7.06
C VAL A 149 13.12 -1.44 8.40
N GLU A 150 12.32 -0.43 8.74
CA GLU A 150 12.43 0.30 10.01
C GLU A 150 12.25 -0.63 11.22
N ARG A 151 11.26 -1.53 11.18
CA ARG A 151 11.04 -2.50 12.25
C ARG A 151 12.11 -3.58 12.35
N ALA A 152 12.81 -3.85 11.29
CA ALA A 152 13.87 -4.86 11.28
C ALA A 152 15.16 -4.36 11.98
N GLY A 153 15.36 -3.05 12.12
CA GLY A 153 16.52 -2.48 12.79
C GLY A 153 17.84 -3.08 12.26
N ALA A 154 18.59 -3.76 13.12
CA ALA A 154 19.86 -4.41 12.75
C ALA A 154 19.72 -5.49 11.65
N ASP A 155 18.52 -6.06 11.46
CA ASP A 155 18.23 -7.05 10.42
C ASP A 155 17.68 -6.44 9.12
N ALA A 156 17.82 -5.12 8.91
CA ALA A 156 17.30 -4.39 7.74
C ALA A 156 17.73 -5.01 6.40
N GLU A 157 18.97 -5.50 6.29
CA GLU A 157 19.45 -6.18 5.08
C GLU A 157 18.67 -7.45 4.77
N LYS A 158 18.41 -8.28 5.77
CA LYS A 158 17.58 -9.49 5.61
C LYS A 158 16.14 -9.13 5.23
N ALA A 159 15.61 -8.05 5.79
CA ALA A 159 14.28 -7.53 5.46
C ALA A 159 14.22 -7.08 3.98
N LEU A 160 15.25 -6.39 3.48
CA LEU A 160 15.34 -5.96 2.09
C LEU A 160 15.40 -7.13 1.10
N ILE A 161 16.10 -8.23 1.44
CA ILE A 161 16.09 -9.44 0.63
C ILE A 161 14.65 -9.98 0.49
N LYS A 162 13.95 -10.17 1.61
CA LYS A 162 12.56 -10.62 1.62
C LYS A 162 11.61 -9.65 0.89
N LEU A 163 11.81 -8.35 1.06
CA LEU A 163 11.04 -7.34 0.34
C LEU A 163 11.28 -7.37 -1.17
N SER A 164 12.50 -7.67 -1.63
CA SER A 164 12.79 -7.80 -3.06
C SER A 164 11.99 -8.95 -3.69
N GLU A 165 11.86 -10.06 -2.97
CA GLU A 165 11.00 -11.19 -3.37
C GLU A 165 9.53 -10.82 -3.39
N ILE A 166 9.02 -10.19 -2.30
CA ILE A 166 7.63 -9.72 -2.16
C ILE A 166 7.28 -8.73 -3.28
N PHE A 167 8.20 -7.84 -3.62
CA PHE A 167 8.01 -6.85 -4.67
C PHE A 167 8.28 -7.38 -6.07
N SER A 168 8.79 -8.61 -6.19
CA SER A 168 9.25 -9.17 -7.46
C SER A 168 10.25 -8.24 -8.16
N HIS A 169 11.19 -7.69 -7.39
CA HIS A 169 12.32 -6.93 -7.91
C HIS A 169 13.49 -7.88 -8.19
N SER A 170 14.28 -7.58 -9.21
CA SER A 170 15.41 -8.42 -9.61
C SER A 170 16.63 -8.31 -8.68
N SER A 171 16.65 -7.33 -7.76
CA SER A 171 17.70 -7.17 -6.76
C SER A 171 17.27 -6.34 -5.56
N CYS A 172 17.99 -6.49 -4.44
CA CYS A 172 17.81 -5.65 -3.25
C CYS A 172 18.15 -4.19 -3.54
N GLU A 173 19.10 -3.91 -4.42
CA GLU A 173 19.46 -2.56 -4.84
C GLU A 173 18.27 -1.82 -5.49
N ILE A 174 17.48 -2.51 -6.31
CA ILE A 174 16.25 -1.95 -6.87
C ILE A 174 15.24 -1.65 -5.76
N THR A 175 15.14 -2.52 -4.75
CA THR A 175 14.25 -2.32 -3.61
C THR A 175 14.69 -1.12 -2.76
N ARG A 176 15.99 -0.97 -2.43
CA ARG A 176 16.55 0.19 -1.73
C ARG A 176 16.20 1.49 -2.47
N ARG A 177 16.46 1.52 -3.77
CA ARG A 177 16.17 2.67 -4.62
C ARG A 177 14.67 2.97 -4.69
N TYR A 178 13.83 1.94 -4.85
CA TYR A 178 12.38 2.08 -4.86
C TYR A 178 11.83 2.68 -3.57
N LEU A 179 12.37 2.28 -2.42
CA LEU A 179 11.98 2.79 -1.10
C LEU A 179 12.56 4.18 -0.79
N GLY A 180 13.56 4.64 -1.54
CA GLY A 180 14.24 5.91 -1.32
C GLY A 180 15.39 5.85 -0.32
N LEU A 181 15.71 4.69 0.23
CA LEU A 181 16.72 4.51 1.28
C LEU A 181 18.12 4.92 0.80
N LYS A 182 18.49 4.59 -0.42
CA LYS A 182 19.80 4.96 -0.98
C LYS A 182 20.05 6.48 -1.02
N ALA A 183 19.01 7.26 -1.30
CA ALA A 183 19.14 8.72 -1.33
C ALA A 183 19.29 9.29 0.08
N GLU A 184 18.62 8.71 1.06
CA GLU A 184 18.74 9.09 2.47
C GLU A 184 20.13 8.73 3.01
N GLU A 185 20.62 7.50 2.80
CA GLU A 185 21.95 7.05 3.19
C GLU A 185 23.06 7.96 2.64
N ILE A 186 22.95 8.38 1.37
CA ILE A 186 23.90 9.32 0.75
C ILE A 186 23.77 10.71 1.37
N GLY A 187 22.56 11.18 1.67
CA GLY A 187 22.31 12.46 2.32
C GLY A 187 22.97 12.52 3.70
N GLU A 188 22.76 11.48 4.51
CA GLU A 188 23.36 11.37 5.86
C GLU A 188 24.91 11.42 5.82
N ILE A 189 25.53 10.84 4.79
CA ILE A 189 27.00 10.95 4.62
C ILE A 189 27.42 12.40 4.44
N TYR A 190 26.70 13.17 3.61
CA TYR A 190 27.03 14.59 3.43
C TYR A 190 26.75 15.42 4.68
N GLU A 191 25.66 15.12 5.40
CA GLU A 191 25.32 15.81 6.65
C GLU A 191 26.27 15.48 7.80
N SER A 192 26.97 14.35 7.76
CA SER A 192 27.97 13.95 8.78
C SER A 192 29.34 14.59 8.59
N LEU A 193 29.56 15.35 7.52
CA LEU A 193 30.84 16.04 7.28
C LEU A 193 30.88 17.32 8.12
N ASP A 194 31.84 17.37 9.08
CA ASP A 194 32.15 18.56 9.86
C ASP A 194 32.89 19.60 8.99
N PHE A 195 32.55 20.89 9.21
CA PHE A 195 33.19 22.02 8.52
C PHE A 195 34.07 22.80 9.51
#